data_4a635abeec45e56a80cfece59c0367d6
#
_entry.id   4a635abeec45e56a80cfece59c0367d6
#
_cell.length_a   1.000
_cell.length_b   1.000
_cell.length_c   1.000
_cell.angle_alpha   90.00
_cell.angle_beta   90.00
_cell.angle_gamma   90.00
#
_symmetry.space_group_name_H-M   'P 1'
#
loop_
_entity.id
_entity.type
_entity.pdbx_description
1 polymer ?
#
loop_
_entity_poly.entity_id
_entity_poly.type
_entity_poly.pdbx_seq_one_letter_code
_entity_poly.pdbx_strand_id
1 'polypeptide(L)'
;MAEMNTLNPDHYQQGEIEVIDFILDQKMDYLTASVQKYLARWRFKNGIDDLRKAKWFLDKLIEQQIENADRDNKLNLDNSDNLPG
;
A
#
# COMPACT_ATOMS: atom_id res chain seq x y z
N MET A 1 -14.95 11.71 -25.17
CA MET A 1 -14.02 12.29 -24.19
C MET A 1 -14.70 12.59 -22.91
N ALA A 2 -15.91 13.12 -22.99
CA ALA A 2 -16.64 13.42 -21.76
C ALA A 2 -16.87 12.18 -20.92
N GLU A 3 -17.10 11.07 -21.57
CA GLU A 3 -17.34 9.83 -20.84
C GLU A 3 -16.14 9.44 -20.00
N MET A 4 -14.96 9.67 -20.55
CA MET A 4 -13.75 9.34 -19.82
C MET A 4 -13.64 10.17 -18.57
N ASN A 5 -13.97 11.43 -18.68
CA ASN A 5 -13.94 12.32 -17.53
C ASN A 5 -14.94 11.90 -16.48
N THR A 6 -16.05 11.32 -16.91
CA THR A 6 -17.05 10.85 -15.98
C THR A 6 -16.53 9.66 -15.18
N LEU A 7 -15.88 8.74 -15.86
CA LEU A 7 -15.35 7.54 -15.20
C LEU A 7 -14.03 7.80 -14.53
N ASN A 8 -13.20 8.62 -15.14
CA ASN A 8 -11.85 8.90 -14.65
C ASN A 8 -11.64 10.40 -14.62
N PRO A 9 -12.07 11.04 -13.56
CA PRO A 9 -11.88 12.48 -13.46
C PRO A 9 -10.43 12.86 -13.67
N ASP A 10 -10.23 13.99 -14.29
CA ASP A 10 -8.89 14.44 -14.63
C ASP A 10 -7.95 14.47 -13.46
N HIS A 11 -8.47 14.80 -12.28
CA HIS A 11 -7.60 14.92 -11.12
C HIS A 11 -7.06 13.56 -10.66
N TYR A 12 -7.56 12.47 -11.19
CA TYR A 12 -7.02 11.14 -10.88
C TYR A 12 -5.96 10.70 -11.86
N GLN A 13 -5.89 11.36 -12.99
CA GLN A 13 -5.01 10.91 -14.06
C GLN A 13 -3.87 11.89 -14.23
N GLN A 14 -2.89 11.78 -13.37
CA GLN A 14 -1.71 12.62 -13.46
C GLN A 14 -0.68 12.06 -14.43
N GLY A 15 -0.78 10.80 -14.76
CA GLY A 15 0.13 10.17 -15.67
C GLY A 15 -0.63 9.29 -16.65
N GLU A 16 0.10 8.55 -17.45
CA GLU A 16 -0.49 7.67 -18.44
C GLU A 16 -1.03 6.39 -17.83
N ILE A 17 -0.47 5.99 -16.70
CA ILE A 17 -0.87 4.75 -16.03
C ILE A 17 -1.74 5.11 -14.85
N GLU A 18 -2.89 4.47 -14.76
CA GLU A 18 -3.76 4.68 -13.62
C GLU A 18 -3.23 3.94 -12.41
N VAL A 19 -3.49 4.51 -11.25
CA VAL A 19 -3.01 3.91 -10.00
C VAL A 19 -3.55 2.49 -9.84
N ILE A 20 -4.83 2.29 -10.15
CA ILE A 20 -5.41 0.95 -10.00
C ILE A 20 -4.72 -0.06 -10.90
N ASP A 21 -4.36 0.35 -12.10
CA ASP A 21 -3.66 -0.55 -13.01
C ASP A 21 -2.29 -0.93 -12.45
N PHE A 22 -1.60 0.04 -11.90
CA PHE A 22 -0.30 -0.21 -11.29
C PHE A 22 -0.44 -1.18 -10.11
N ILE A 23 -1.43 -0.94 -9.27
CA ILE A 23 -1.67 -1.79 -8.11
C ILE A 23 -1.94 -3.22 -8.53
N LEU A 24 -2.78 -3.40 -9.54
CA LEU A 24 -3.13 -4.73 -10.02
C LEU A 24 -1.93 -5.41 -10.67
N ASP A 25 -1.18 -4.65 -11.46
CA ASP A 25 -0.02 -5.21 -12.13
C ASP A 25 1.01 -5.71 -11.13
N GLN A 26 1.20 -4.96 -10.05
CA GLN A 26 2.17 -5.32 -9.03
C GLN A 26 1.63 -6.31 -8.02
N LYS A 27 0.36 -6.66 -8.14
CA LYS A 27 -0.28 -7.62 -7.24
C LYS A 27 -0.14 -7.20 -5.78
N MET A 28 -0.40 -5.93 -5.53
CA MET A 28 -0.26 -5.39 -4.18
C MET A 28 -1.35 -5.91 -3.27
N ASP A 29 -0.97 -6.14 -2.03
CA ASP A 29 -1.95 -6.46 -1.00
C ASP A 29 -2.76 -5.21 -0.64
N TYR A 30 -3.79 -5.40 0.16
CA TYR A 30 -4.70 -4.31 0.49
C TYR A 30 -4.01 -3.12 1.15
N LEU A 31 -3.15 -3.38 2.13
CA LEU A 31 -2.50 -2.29 2.86
C LEU A 31 -1.55 -1.52 1.96
N THR A 32 -0.74 -2.23 1.18
CA THR A 32 0.18 -1.57 0.25
C THR A 32 -0.60 -0.76 -0.78
N ALA A 33 -1.67 -1.35 -1.31
CA ALA A 33 -2.48 -0.67 -2.30
C ALA A 33 -3.12 0.59 -1.73
N SER A 34 -3.57 0.51 -0.48
CA SER A 34 -4.18 1.67 0.18
C SER A 34 -3.20 2.81 0.33
N VAL A 35 -1.96 2.50 0.73
CA VAL A 35 -0.93 3.53 0.83
C VAL A 35 -0.72 4.18 -0.53
N GLN A 36 -0.58 3.36 -1.57
CA GLN A 36 -0.36 3.88 -2.91
C GLN A 36 -1.50 4.78 -3.36
N LYS A 37 -2.72 4.36 -3.09
CA LYS A 37 -3.89 5.12 -3.51
C LYS A 37 -3.89 6.51 -2.88
N TYR A 38 -3.68 6.59 -1.57
CA TYR A 38 -3.74 7.88 -0.90
C TYR A 38 -2.54 8.76 -1.27
N LEU A 39 -1.38 8.18 -1.45
CA LEU A 39 -0.21 8.96 -1.86
C LEU A 39 -0.36 9.49 -3.27
N ALA A 40 -1.09 8.78 -4.12
CA ALA A 40 -1.25 9.22 -5.50
C ALA A 40 -2.24 10.37 -5.65
N ARG A 41 -3.13 10.57 -4.67
CA ARG A 41 -4.22 11.51 -4.87
C ARG A 41 -4.24 12.70 -3.92
N TRP A 42 -3.36 12.72 -2.92
CA TRP A 42 -3.48 13.72 -1.85
C TRP A 42 -3.44 15.16 -2.37
N ARG A 43 -2.66 15.43 -3.42
CA ARG A 43 -2.47 16.79 -3.90
C ARG A 43 -3.72 17.39 -4.51
N PHE A 44 -4.59 16.58 -5.03
CA PHE A 44 -5.80 17.09 -5.68
C PHE A 44 -7.07 16.50 -5.10
N LYS A 45 -6.98 15.96 -3.92
CA LYS A 45 -8.16 15.40 -3.28
C LYS A 45 -8.30 15.97 -1.87
N ASN A 46 -7.85 15.25 -0.87
CA ASN A 46 -8.07 15.65 0.51
C ASN A 46 -6.82 16.15 1.24
N GLY A 47 -5.75 16.39 0.52
CA GLY A 47 -4.55 16.98 1.08
C GLY A 47 -4.01 16.20 2.27
N ILE A 48 -3.82 16.90 3.36
CA ILE A 48 -3.20 16.31 4.55
C ILE A 48 -4.00 15.12 5.07
N ASP A 49 -5.31 15.15 4.93
CA ASP A 49 -6.12 14.02 5.39
C ASP A 49 -5.74 12.75 4.64
N ASP A 50 -5.52 12.85 3.34
CA ASP A 50 -5.08 11.70 2.57
C ASP A 50 -3.70 11.23 2.99
N LEU A 51 -2.81 12.17 3.30
CA LEU A 51 -1.48 11.81 3.77
C LEU A 51 -1.57 11.08 5.12
N ARG A 52 -2.46 11.53 5.98
CA ARG A 52 -2.66 10.86 7.26
C ARG A 52 -3.24 9.47 7.09
N LYS A 53 -4.12 9.31 6.12
CA LYS A 53 -4.66 7.98 5.82
C LYS A 53 -3.57 7.08 5.29
N ALA A 54 -2.72 7.58 4.41
CA ALA A 54 -1.59 6.81 3.91
C ALA A 54 -0.70 6.37 5.06
N LYS A 55 -0.45 7.29 5.99
CA LYS A 55 0.38 6.98 7.16
C LYS A 55 -0.26 5.89 8.01
N TRP A 56 -1.56 5.97 8.21
CA TRP A 56 -2.26 4.97 9.01
C TRP A 56 -2.13 3.58 8.41
N PHE A 57 -2.34 3.48 7.10
CA PHE A 57 -2.21 2.18 6.42
C PHE A 57 -0.77 1.70 6.44
N LEU A 58 0.18 2.62 6.28
CA LEU A 58 1.58 2.25 6.33
C LEU A 58 1.98 1.76 7.72
N ASP A 59 1.52 2.43 8.76
CA ASP A 59 1.78 1.99 10.13
C ASP A 59 1.22 0.59 10.36
N LYS A 60 0.02 0.32 9.85
CA LYS A 60 -0.56 -1.01 9.94
C LYS A 60 0.29 -2.04 9.24
N LEU A 61 0.77 -1.70 8.07
CA LEU A 61 1.62 -2.61 7.30
C LEU A 61 2.90 -2.92 8.07
N ILE A 62 3.49 -1.89 8.65
CA ILE A 62 4.71 -2.07 9.43
C ILE A 62 4.44 -2.97 10.63
N GLU A 63 3.34 -2.73 11.36
CA GLU A 63 2.97 -3.55 12.50
C GLU A 63 2.82 -5.01 12.09
N GLN A 64 2.18 -5.23 10.97
CA GLN A 64 1.98 -6.58 10.46
C GLN A 64 3.30 -7.27 10.18
N GLN A 65 4.22 -6.54 9.57
CA GLN A 65 5.51 -7.12 9.24
C GLN A 65 6.33 -7.42 10.49
N ILE A 66 6.22 -6.56 11.48
CA ILE A 66 6.92 -6.81 12.75
C ILE A 66 6.35 -8.05 13.42
N GLU A 67 5.03 -8.17 13.44
CA GLU A 67 4.40 -9.36 14.02
C GLU A 67 4.80 -10.62 13.27
N ASN A 68 4.82 -10.53 11.96
CA ASN A 68 5.22 -11.69 11.16
C ASN A 68 6.67 -12.07 11.43
N ALA A 69 7.53 -11.08 11.54
CA ALA A 69 8.94 -11.34 11.83
C ALA A 69 9.11 -11.97 13.19
N ASP A 70 8.37 -11.47 14.18
CA ASP A 70 8.42 -12.05 15.52
C ASP A 70 7.94 -13.50 15.53
N ARG A 71 6.87 -13.76 14.79
CA ARG A 71 6.35 -15.11 14.69
C ARG A 71 7.37 -16.03 14.03
N ASP A 72 7.98 -15.55 12.95
CA ASP A 72 9.00 -16.32 12.25
C ASP A 72 10.21 -16.56 13.15
N ASN A 73 10.59 -15.56 13.90
CA ASN A 73 11.69 -15.71 14.84
C ASN A 73 11.38 -16.74 15.90
N LYS A 74 10.15 -16.73 16.39
CA LYS A 74 9.72 -17.73 17.36
C LYS A 74 9.83 -19.12 16.78
N LEU A 75 9.35 -19.30 15.56
CA LEU A 75 9.44 -20.58 14.90
C LEU A 75 10.88 -20.98 14.69
N ASN A 76 11.71 -20.03 14.33
CA ASN A 76 13.12 -20.29 14.11
C ASN A 76 13.80 -20.67 15.42
N LEU A 77 13.40 -20.04 16.51
CA LEU A 77 13.95 -20.37 17.80
C LEU A 77 13.59 -21.80 18.18
N ASP A 78 12.36 -22.20 17.89
CA ASP A 78 11.94 -23.56 18.17
C ASP A 78 12.77 -24.56 17.40
N ASN A 79 13.23 -24.15 16.22
CA ASN A 79 14.04 -24.98 15.36
C ASN A 79 15.49 -24.54 15.33
N SER A 80 15.88 -23.73 16.27
CA SER A 80 17.18 -23.09 16.21
C SER A 80 18.32 -24.07 16.23
N ASP A 81 18.13 -25.18 16.87
CA ASP A 81 19.16 -26.20 16.91
C ASP A 81 19.47 -26.74 15.54
N ASN A 82 18.52 -26.63 14.63
CA ASN A 82 18.66 -27.14 13.28
C ASN A 82 19.18 -26.11 12.31
N LEU A 83 19.33 -24.88 12.77
CA LEU A 83 19.74 -23.82 11.89
C LEU A 83 21.22 -23.60 11.99
N PRO A 84 21.86 -23.39 10.86
CA PRO A 84 23.32 -23.21 10.89
C PRO A 84 23.78 -21.95 11.55
N GLY A 85 22.90 -21.10 11.93
CA GLY A 85 23.43 -19.94 12.60
C GLY A 85 22.59 -18.79 12.53
#